data_aff904ed066921f0f15316874a0fd37d
#
_entry.id   aff904ed066921f0f15316874a0fd37d
#
_cell.length_a   1.000
_cell.length_b   1.000
_cell.length_c   1.000
_cell.angle_alpha   90.00
_cell.angle_beta   90.00
_cell.angle_gamma   90.00
#
_symmetry.space_group_name_H-M   'P 1'
#
loop_
_entity.id
_entity.type
_entity.pdbx_description
1 polymer ?
#
loop_
_entity_poly.entity_id
_entity_poly.type
_entity_poly.pdbx_seq_one_letter_code
_entity_poly.pdbx_strand_id
1 'polypeptide(L)'
;MRPEELFIGCHLSAGKGWEAMGKDALSIGATTFAFFTRNPRGGNAKALDEADVAKLRELLEINHFGPLVAHAPYTMNLCSAKDETRDFARRALTEDLERMEYLPGNYYNFHPGSHVGQGSDVAIEQISSALNDCLFEGQHTTVLLETMAGKGTEVGKTFEEIAAILDKINHPELMGVCLDTCHVHDGGYEIVENLDAVLDTFDQIVGLKKLKALHLNDSKNPLGAHKDRHEQIGKGFIGLDTFRAVVTNPRVNTLPMILETPHSELSGWGEEIALLRSFLGDN
;
A
#
# COMPACT_ATOMS: atom_id res chain seq x y z
N MET A 1 12.33 -9.20 17.25
CA MET A 1 11.04 -9.58 16.64
C MET A 1 10.91 -11.07 16.79
N ARG A 2 9.86 -11.56 17.40
CA ARG A 2 9.61 -12.99 17.45
C ARG A 2 9.23 -13.43 16.03
N PRO A 3 9.71 -14.55 15.51
CA PRO A 3 9.40 -15.01 14.14
C PRO A 3 7.91 -15.26 13.87
N GLU A 4 7.07 -15.13 14.87
CA GLU A 4 5.66 -15.56 14.90
C GLU A 4 4.67 -14.39 14.83
N GLU A 5 5.12 -13.13 14.69
CA GLU A 5 4.24 -11.99 14.79
C GLU A 5 4.13 -11.25 13.45
N LEU A 6 3.03 -11.50 12.71
CA LEU A 6 2.70 -10.74 11.51
C LEU A 6 2.39 -9.28 11.88
N PHE A 7 2.96 -8.33 11.13
CA PHE A 7 2.44 -6.97 11.09
C PHE A 7 1.25 -6.93 10.15
N ILE A 8 0.05 -7.01 10.71
CA ILE A 8 -1.18 -7.05 9.93
C ILE A 8 -2.22 -6.11 10.49
N GLY A 9 -2.98 -5.46 9.62
CA GLY A 9 -4.05 -4.55 9.94
C GLY A 9 -4.91 -4.23 8.75
N CYS A 10 -5.70 -3.17 8.86
CA CYS A 10 -6.60 -2.75 7.79
C CYS A 10 -6.55 -1.23 7.57
N HIS A 11 -7.32 -0.75 6.60
CA HIS A 11 -7.47 0.67 6.33
C HIS A 11 -8.40 1.31 7.35
N LEU A 12 -7.89 2.28 8.14
CA LEU A 12 -8.62 2.95 9.22
C LEU A 12 -8.93 4.41 8.89
N SER A 13 -9.91 4.96 9.58
CA SER A 13 -10.31 6.35 9.38
C SER A 13 -9.64 7.28 10.39
N ALA A 14 -8.90 8.27 9.90
CA ALA A 14 -8.36 9.38 10.71
C ALA A 14 -9.44 10.42 11.14
N GLY A 15 -10.71 10.19 10.83
CA GLY A 15 -11.80 11.14 11.06
C GLY A 15 -12.02 11.54 12.53
N LYS A 16 -11.75 10.61 13.46
CA LYS A 16 -11.89 10.81 14.92
C LYS A 16 -10.60 11.26 15.60
N GLY A 17 -9.50 11.38 14.86
CA GLY A 17 -8.17 11.72 15.36
C GLY A 17 -7.18 10.56 15.25
N TRP A 18 -5.91 10.89 15.52
CA TRP A 18 -4.78 9.98 15.34
C TRP A 18 -4.71 8.92 16.44
N GLU A 19 -4.85 9.33 17.71
CA GLU A 19 -4.89 8.41 18.86
C GLU A 19 -6.08 7.44 18.75
N ALA A 20 -7.26 7.95 18.32
CA ALA A 20 -8.45 7.13 18.13
C ALA A 20 -8.23 6.04 17.08
N MET A 21 -7.54 6.34 15.99
CA MET A 21 -7.19 5.38 14.94
C MET A 21 -6.29 4.25 15.50
N GLY A 22 -5.28 4.59 16.32
CA GLY A 22 -4.47 3.59 17.01
C GLY A 22 -5.26 2.70 17.97
N LYS A 23 -6.24 3.27 18.69
CA LYS A 23 -7.16 2.52 19.57
C LYS A 23 -8.09 1.59 18.77
N ASP A 24 -8.60 2.05 17.64
CA ASP A 24 -9.39 1.23 16.72
C ASP A 24 -8.55 0.04 16.22
N ALA A 25 -7.28 0.27 15.84
CA ALA A 25 -6.35 -0.81 15.45
C ALA A 25 -6.16 -1.85 16.56
N LEU A 26 -5.90 -1.41 17.80
CA LEU A 26 -5.75 -2.30 18.95
C LEU A 26 -7.01 -3.13 19.21
N SER A 27 -8.19 -2.54 19.06
CA SER A 27 -9.46 -3.21 19.34
C SER A 27 -9.74 -4.43 18.46
N ILE A 28 -9.12 -4.49 17.27
CA ILE A 28 -9.23 -5.60 16.32
C ILE A 28 -7.97 -6.46 16.28
N GLY A 29 -7.03 -6.23 17.20
CA GLY A 29 -5.78 -6.97 17.23
C GLY A 29 -4.80 -6.62 16.11
N ALA A 30 -4.94 -5.47 15.44
CA ALA A 30 -4.00 -5.04 14.42
C ALA A 30 -2.66 -4.63 15.02
N THR A 31 -1.57 -4.83 14.29
CA THR A 31 -0.19 -4.46 14.65
C THR A 31 0.46 -3.57 13.61
N THR A 32 -0.26 -3.18 12.60
CA THR A 32 -0.04 -2.10 11.63
C THR A 32 -1.39 -1.63 11.12
N PHE A 33 -1.45 -0.57 10.35
CA PHE A 33 -2.66 -0.14 9.64
C PHE A 33 -2.34 0.84 8.53
N ALA A 34 -3.30 1.02 7.60
CA ALA A 34 -3.26 2.09 6.63
C ALA A 34 -4.29 3.19 6.99
N PHE A 35 -4.08 4.38 6.46
CA PHE A 35 -5.00 5.52 6.60
C PHE A 35 -4.78 6.53 5.48
N PHE A 36 -5.80 7.30 5.15
CA PHE A 36 -5.65 8.42 4.23
C PHE A 36 -5.12 9.65 4.95
N THR A 37 -4.06 10.26 4.41
CA THR A 37 -3.46 11.51 4.93
C THR A 37 -4.40 12.71 4.78
N ARG A 38 -5.33 12.63 3.82
CA ARG A 38 -6.35 13.63 3.48
C ARG A 38 -7.65 12.96 3.07
N ASN A 39 -8.70 13.76 2.81
CA ASN A 39 -9.95 13.20 2.30
C ASN A 39 -9.68 12.42 1.00
N PRO A 40 -9.97 11.11 0.94
CA PRO A 40 -9.67 10.26 -0.23
C PRO A 40 -10.40 10.65 -1.51
N ARG A 41 -11.53 11.39 -1.40
CA ARG A 41 -12.34 11.85 -2.53
C ARG A 41 -12.23 13.35 -2.78
N GLY A 42 -11.44 14.05 -1.95
CA GLY A 42 -11.25 15.50 -2.02
C GLY A 42 -9.79 15.86 -1.77
N GLY A 43 -9.42 17.11 -2.04
CA GLY A 43 -8.04 17.56 -1.94
C GLY A 43 -7.61 18.10 -0.57
N ASN A 44 -8.53 18.32 0.36
CA ASN A 44 -8.23 19.01 1.60
C ASN A 44 -7.77 18.07 2.70
N ALA A 45 -6.64 18.40 3.32
CA ALA A 45 -6.18 17.81 4.58
C ALA A 45 -6.65 18.68 5.76
N LYS A 46 -7.07 18.04 6.86
CA LYS A 46 -7.30 18.76 8.13
C LYS A 46 -5.96 19.24 8.68
N ALA A 47 -5.96 20.32 9.45
CA ALA A 47 -4.79 20.72 10.22
C ALA A 47 -4.34 19.54 11.10
N LEU A 48 -3.04 19.33 11.19
CA LEU A 48 -2.45 18.29 11.99
C LEU A 48 -2.48 18.75 13.46
N ASP A 49 -2.95 17.88 14.36
CA ASP A 49 -2.84 18.08 15.80
C ASP A 49 -1.62 17.31 16.30
N GLU A 50 -0.52 18.04 16.56
CA GLU A 50 0.74 17.45 16.98
C GLU A 50 0.63 16.69 18.31
N ALA A 51 -0.22 17.16 19.22
CA ALA A 51 -0.43 16.50 20.52
C ALA A 51 -1.16 15.15 20.34
N ASP A 52 -2.11 15.07 19.40
CA ASP A 52 -2.81 13.83 19.08
C ASP A 52 -1.90 12.84 18.34
N VAL A 53 -1.05 13.33 17.43
CA VAL A 53 -0.02 12.50 16.78
C VAL A 53 1.00 11.96 17.78
N ALA A 54 1.42 12.77 18.75
CA ALA A 54 2.33 12.31 19.81
C ALA A 54 1.75 11.17 20.63
N LYS A 55 0.44 11.22 20.95
CA LYS A 55 -0.25 10.11 21.63
C LYS A 55 -0.32 8.86 20.77
N LEU A 56 -0.57 8.99 19.46
CA LEU A 56 -0.50 7.84 18.56
C LEU A 56 0.90 7.23 18.59
N ARG A 57 1.97 8.03 18.46
CA ARG A 57 3.36 7.53 18.50
C ARG A 57 3.65 6.74 19.77
N GLU A 58 3.27 7.26 20.94
CA GLU A 58 3.41 6.57 22.21
C GLU A 58 2.64 5.23 22.22
N LEU A 59 1.40 5.22 21.71
CA LEU A 59 0.59 4.00 21.60
C LEU A 59 1.26 2.96 20.71
N LEU A 60 1.78 3.37 19.54
CA LEU A 60 2.45 2.48 18.59
C LEU A 60 3.71 1.86 19.21
N GLU A 61 4.53 2.65 19.91
CA GLU A 61 5.76 2.21 20.56
C GLU A 61 5.47 1.19 21.67
N ILE A 62 4.54 1.52 22.59
CA ILE A 62 4.17 0.65 23.73
C ILE A 62 3.61 -0.70 23.24
N ASN A 63 2.88 -0.71 22.13
CA ASN A 63 2.24 -1.91 21.60
C ASN A 63 3.02 -2.58 20.48
N HIS A 64 4.27 -2.17 20.23
CA HIS A 64 5.18 -2.77 19.24
C HIS A 64 4.60 -2.85 17.83
N PHE A 65 3.93 -1.81 17.36
CA PHE A 65 3.44 -1.76 16.00
C PHE A 65 4.58 -1.81 14.98
N GLY A 66 4.32 -2.47 13.85
CA GLY A 66 5.16 -2.37 12.65
C GLY A 66 4.96 -1.04 11.93
N PRO A 67 5.68 -0.83 10.82
CA PRO A 67 5.51 0.38 10.01
C PRO A 67 4.06 0.54 9.56
N LEU A 68 3.55 1.77 9.65
CA LEU A 68 2.24 2.14 9.12
C LEU A 68 2.34 2.42 7.61
N VAL A 69 1.24 2.26 6.90
CA VAL A 69 1.16 2.51 5.46
C VAL A 69 0.12 3.60 5.20
N ALA A 70 0.54 4.87 5.21
CA ALA A 70 -0.35 5.95 4.78
C ALA A 70 -0.68 5.80 3.30
N HIS A 71 -1.87 6.20 2.88
CA HIS A 71 -2.32 6.08 1.51
C HIS A 71 -2.69 7.44 0.92
N ALA A 72 -2.28 7.66 -0.32
CA ALA A 72 -2.66 8.83 -1.11
C ALA A 72 -4.17 8.86 -1.41
N PRO A 73 -4.76 10.03 -1.62
CA PRO A 73 -6.15 10.11 -2.04
C PRO A 73 -6.33 9.54 -3.47
N TYR A 74 -7.48 8.92 -3.74
CA TYR A 74 -7.81 8.36 -5.06
C TYR A 74 -7.82 9.39 -6.19
N THR A 75 -7.91 10.69 -5.85
CA THR A 75 -7.87 11.81 -6.80
C THR A 75 -6.46 12.17 -7.25
N MET A 76 -5.42 11.60 -6.62
CA MET A 76 -4.02 11.86 -6.98
C MET A 76 -3.66 11.08 -8.26
N ASN A 77 -3.27 11.79 -9.31
CA ASN A 77 -2.81 11.19 -10.56
C ASN A 77 -1.63 12.00 -11.13
N LEU A 78 -0.41 11.54 -10.87
CA LEU A 78 0.83 12.22 -11.26
C LEU A 78 1.08 12.20 -12.77
N CYS A 79 0.37 11.35 -13.52
CA CYS A 79 0.50 11.22 -14.98
C CYS A 79 -0.81 11.52 -15.73
N SER A 80 -1.69 12.32 -15.16
CA SER A 80 -2.89 12.77 -15.87
C SER A 80 -2.54 13.55 -17.13
N ALA A 81 -3.37 13.45 -18.17
CA ALA A 81 -3.27 14.29 -19.37
C ALA A 81 -3.53 15.78 -19.07
N LYS A 82 -4.18 16.09 -17.93
CA LYS A 82 -4.52 17.46 -17.53
C LYS A 82 -3.47 18.02 -16.57
N ASP A 83 -2.89 19.18 -16.91
CA ASP A 83 -1.89 19.87 -16.10
C ASP A 83 -2.40 20.17 -14.69
N GLU A 84 -3.61 20.70 -14.57
CA GLU A 84 -4.24 21.03 -13.28
C GLU A 84 -4.31 19.82 -12.33
N THR A 85 -4.57 18.63 -12.88
CA THR A 85 -4.61 17.39 -12.09
C THR A 85 -3.21 16.98 -11.64
N ARG A 86 -2.20 17.11 -12.50
CA ARG A 86 -0.81 16.83 -12.14
C ARG A 86 -0.29 17.82 -11.10
N ASP A 87 -0.59 19.11 -11.25
CA ASP A 87 -0.22 20.16 -10.29
C ASP A 87 -0.85 19.92 -8.92
N PHE A 88 -2.13 19.54 -8.89
CA PHE A 88 -2.78 19.11 -7.66
C PHE A 88 -2.07 17.90 -7.05
N ALA A 89 -1.77 16.87 -7.85
CA ALA A 89 -1.14 15.63 -7.39
C ALA A 89 0.25 15.91 -6.79
N ARG A 90 1.08 16.77 -7.41
CA ARG A 90 2.38 17.19 -6.88
C ARG A 90 2.25 17.90 -5.54
N ARG A 91 1.35 18.90 -5.44
CA ARG A 91 1.11 19.61 -4.16
C ARG A 91 0.63 18.65 -3.09
N ALA A 92 -0.32 17.74 -3.41
CA ALA A 92 -0.84 16.77 -2.46
C ALA A 92 0.26 15.84 -1.96
N LEU A 93 1.12 15.34 -2.85
CA LEU A 93 2.24 14.49 -2.50
C LEU A 93 3.24 15.21 -1.58
N THR A 94 3.66 16.44 -1.93
CA THR A 94 4.58 17.23 -1.10
C THR A 94 4.01 17.46 0.31
N GLU A 95 2.77 17.95 0.40
CA GLU A 95 2.12 18.20 1.69
C GLU A 95 1.93 16.93 2.51
N ASP A 96 1.64 15.79 1.87
CA ASP A 96 1.46 14.53 2.56
C ASP A 96 2.79 13.98 3.08
N LEU A 97 3.87 14.10 2.32
CA LEU A 97 5.21 13.70 2.77
C LEU A 97 5.66 14.55 3.96
N GLU A 98 5.46 15.87 3.93
CA GLU A 98 5.72 16.75 5.09
C GLU A 98 4.91 16.32 6.33
N ARG A 99 3.65 15.94 6.14
CA ARG A 99 2.79 15.44 7.23
C ARG A 99 3.27 14.09 7.78
N MET A 100 3.80 13.22 6.92
CA MET A 100 4.32 11.92 7.35
C MET A 100 5.59 12.03 8.19
N GLU A 101 6.34 13.13 8.11
CA GLU A 101 7.50 13.37 8.96
C GLU A 101 7.14 13.53 10.47
N TYR A 102 5.87 13.74 10.81
CA TYR A 102 5.37 13.61 12.18
C TYR A 102 5.25 12.16 12.66
N LEU A 103 5.29 11.19 11.73
CA LEU A 103 5.32 9.75 11.95
C LEU A 103 6.53 9.14 11.24
N PRO A 104 7.78 9.47 11.62
CA PRO A 104 8.98 9.08 10.90
C PRO A 104 9.14 7.55 10.86
N GLY A 105 9.74 7.04 9.76
CA GLY A 105 10.01 5.61 9.57
C GLY A 105 8.81 4.79 9.09
N ASN A 106 7.72 5.46 8.69
CA ASN A 106 6.54 4.84 8.10
C ASN A 106 6.53 4.97 6.58
N TYR A 107 5.51 4.42 5.93
CA TYR A 107 5.39 4.36 4.48
C TYR A 107 4.25 5.26 3.98
N TYR A 108 4.43 5.79 2.77
CA TYR A 108 3.40 6.50 2.03
C TYR A 108 3.17 5.80 0.70
N ASN A 109 2.05 5.12 0.56
CA ASN A 109 1.66 4.35 -0.61
C ASN A 109 0.77 5.15 -1.55
N PHE A 110 0.95 4.99 -2.86
CA PHE A 110 0.07 5.61 -3.84
C PHE A 110 -0.02 4.79 -5.13
N HIS A 111 -1.16 4.89 -5.81
CA HIS A 111 -1.35 4.39 -7.16
C HIS A 111 -0.53 5.25 -8.13
N PRO A 112 0.35 4.69 -8.97
CA PRO A 112 1.15 5.49 -9.92
C PRO A 112 0.33 6.41 -10.80
N GLY A 113 -0.89 6.02 -11.14
CA GLY A 113 -1.86 6.84 -11.86
C GLY A 113 -2.33 6.22 -13.16
N SER A 114 -2.99 7.05 -13.96
CA SER A 114 -3.59 6.66 -15.25
C SER A 114 -3.18 7.65 -16.31
N HIS A 115 -2.62 7.17 -17.43
CA HIS A 115 -2.05 8.03 -18.49
C HIS A 115 -3.11 8.64 -19.43
N VAL A 116 -4.35 8.18 -19.37
CA VAL A 116 -5.50 8.75 -20.10
C VAL A 116 -5.18 9.00 -21.58
N GLY A 117 -4.61 8.00 -22.26
CA GLY A 117 -4.32 8.04 -23.70
C GLY A 117 -2.95 8.61 -24.10
N GLN A 118 -2.13 9.14 -23.18
CA GLN A 118 -0.79 9.64 -23.49
C GLN A 118 0.27 8.56 -23.75
N GLY A 119 0.00 7.32 -23.31
CA GLY A 119 0.93 6.20 -23.36
C GLY A 119 1.74 6.05 -22.07
N SER A 120 2.20 4.82 -21.78
CA SER A 120 2.93 4.48 -20.56
C SER A 120 4.29 5.17 -20.47
N ASP A 121 5.01 5.32 -21.58
CA ASP A 121 6.32 5.98 -21.57
C ASP A 121 6.23 7.43 -21.09
N VAL A 122 5.26 8.20 -21.61
CA VAL A 122 5.01 9.57 -21.17
C VAL A 122 4.60 9.61 -19.69
N ALA A 123 3.77 8.67 -19.26
CA ALA A 123 3.32 8.58 -17.89
C ALA A 123 4.47 8.27 -16.92
N ILE A 124 5.36 7.34 -17.26
CA ILE A 124 6.55 6.98 -16.47
C ILE A 124 7.44 8.22 -16.28
N GLU A 125 7.70 9.00 -17.35
CA GLU A 125 8.44 10.26 -17.24
C GLU A 125 7.77 11.28 -16.32
N GLN A 126 6.45 11.44 -16.44
CA GLN A 126 5.68 12.38 -15.61
C GLN A 126 5.68 11.98 -14.14
N ILE A 127 5.50 10.68 -13.83
CA ILE A 127 5.52 10.16 -12.47
C ILE A 127 6.91 10.35 -11.85
N SER A 128 7.96 9.93 -12.57
CA SER A 128 9.35 10.02 -12.08
C SER A 128 9.78 11.46 -11.85
N SER A 129 9.43 12.37 -12.78
CA SER A 129 9.68 13.81 -12.62
C SER A 129 8.97 14.36 -11.37
N ALA A 130 7.70 14.01 -11.17
CA ALA A 130 6.94 14.46 -10.01
C ALA A 130 7.54 13.96 -8.69
N LEU A 131 7.95 12.69 -8.64
CA LEU A 131 8.62 12.11 -7.48
C LEU A 131 9.95 12.82 -7.19
N ASN A 132 10.77 13.05 -8.20
CA ASN A 132 12.05 13.76 -8.06
C ASN A 132 11.88 15.21 -7.57
N ASP A 133 10.77 15.86 -7.90
CA ASP A 133 10.45 17.21 -7.42
C ASP A 133 9.91 17.22 -5.96
N CYS A 134 9.30 16.12 -5.50
CA CYS A 134 8.62 16.06 -4.20
C CYS A 134 9.45 15.39 -3.11
N LEU A 135 10.34 14.44 -3.47
CA LEU A 135 11.25 13.81 -2.52
C LEU A 135 12.32 14.80 -2.05
N PHE A 136 12.68 14.74 -0.76
CA PHE A 136 13.62 15.71 -0.18
C PHE A 136 14.68 15.05 0.70
N GLU A 137 15.84 15.67 0.78
CA GLU A 137 16.95 15.22 1.63
C GLU A 137 16.55 15.25 3.12
N GLY A 138 16.83 14.17 3.84
CA GLY A 138 16.47 14.03 5.26
C GLY A 138 15.04 13.51 5.48
N GLN A 139 14.29 13.17 4.43
CA GLN A 139 13.00 12.49 4.53
C GLN A 139 13.15 11.14 5.20
N HIS A 140 12.26 10.84 6.18
CA HIS A 140 12.23 9.56 6.87
C HIS A 140 11.12 8.62 6.37
N THR A 141 10.21 9.15 5.58
CA THR A 141 9.09 8.41 5.00
C THR A 141 9.52 7.74 3.70
N THR A 142 9.35 6.42 3.59
CA THR A 142 9.56 5.72 2.31
C THR A 142 8.29 5.78 1.47
N VAL A 143 8.40 6.20 0.22
CA VAL A 143 7.29 6.29 -0.73
C VAL A 143 7.16 4.98 -1.50
N LEU A 144 5.95 4.42 -1.55
CA LEU A 144 5.67 3.14 -2.18
C LEU A 144 4.85 3.32 -3.46
N LEU A 145 5.34 2.76 -4.56
CA LEU A 145 4.55 2.53 -5.76
C LEU A 145 3.69 1.28 -5.55
N GLU A 146 2.39 1.40 -5.70
CA GLU A 146 1.52 0.23 -5.67
C GLU A 146 1.49 -0.48 -7.01
N THR A 147 1.51 -1.82 -6.99
CA THR A 147 1.23 -2.63 -8.19
C THR A 147 -0.23 -2.51 -8.58
N MET A 148 -0.54 -2.35 -9.88
CA MET A 148 -1.88 -2.05 -10.36
C MET A 148 -2.47 -3.20 -11.19
N ALA A 149 -3.80 -3.28 -11.22
CA ALA A 149 -4.56 -4.29 -11.98
C ALA A 149 -4.51 -4.07 -13.50
N GLY A 150 -4.12 -2.90 -13.96
CA GLY A 150 -4.15 -2.54 -15.39
C GLY A 150 -5.54 -2.17 -15.90
N LYS A 151 -6.41 -1.67 -15.04
CA LYS A 151 -7.74 -1.19 -15.40
C LYS A 151 -7.64 0.08 -16.25
N GLY A 152 -8.17 0.01 -17.46
CA GLY A 152 -8.14 1.14 -18.38
C GLY A 152 -6.70 1.50 -18.79
N THR A 153 -6.22 2.65 -18.35
CA THR A 153 -4.91 3.21 -18.69
C THR A 153 -4.00 3.36 -17.47
N GLU A 154 -4.19 2.52 -16.45
CA GLU A 154 -3.35 2.49 -15.26
C GLU A 154 -1.90 2.14 -15.60
N VAL A 155 -0.98 2.80 -14.89
CA VAL A 155 0.47 2.57 -14.93
C VAL A 155 0.89 1.79 -13.68
N GLY A 156 1.90 0.93 -13.79
CA GLY A 156 2.33 0.06 -12.70
C GLY A 156 1.64 -1.30 -12.71
N LYS A 157 1.00 -1.66 -13.82
CA LYS A 157 0.35 -2.97 -14.02
C LYS A 157 1.33 -4.11 -14.27
N THR A 158 2.56 -3.79 -14.65
CA THR A 158 3.65 -4.77 -14.79
C THR A 158 4.83 -4.37 -13.92
N PHE A 159 5.63 -5.34 -13.52
CA PHE A 159 6.84 -5.08 -12.73
C PHE A 159 7.86 -4.26 -13.52
N GLU A 160 7.88 -4.37 -14.86
CA GLU A 160 8.71 -3.55 -15.73
C GLU A 160 8.31 -2.08 -15.70
N GLU A 161 7.01 -1.74 -15.67
CA GLU A 161 6.57 -0.35 -15.52
C GLU A 161 6.97 0.22 -14.15
N ILE A 162 6.86 -0.57 -13.07
CA ILE A 162 7.33 -0.20 -11.72
C ILE A 162 8.86 0.03 -11.74
N ALA A 163 9.64 -0.90 -12.29
CA ALA A 163 11.09 -0.78 -12.40
C ALA A 163 11.49 0.46 -13.21
N ALA A 164 10.82 0.71 -14.34
CA ALA A 164 11.09 1.85 -15.21
C ALA A 164 10.85 3.21 -14.51
N ILE A 165 9.90 3.28 -13.57
CA ILE A 165 9.72 4.47 -12.71
C ILE A 165 10.88 4.57 -11.73
N LEU A 166 11.18 3.48 -10.98
CA LEU A 166 12.22 3.46 -9.95
C LEU A 166 13.61 3.80 -10.50
N ASP A 167 13.94 3.35 -11.70
CA ASP A 167 15.24 3.59 -12.35
C ASP A 167 15.50 5.08 -12.68
N LYS A 168 14.44 5.91 -12.67
CA LYS A 168 14.52 7.34 -12.95
C LYS A 168 14.53 8.22 -11.69
N ILE A 169 14.51 7.61 -10.51
CA ILE A 169 14.44 8.34 -9.23
C ILE A 169 15.84 8.72 -8.74
N ASN A 170 16.02 10.01 -8.39
CA ASN A 170 17.26 10.55 -7.87
C ASN A 170 17.58 10.07 -6.44
N HIS A 171 16.56 9.74 -5.65
CA HIS A 171 16.63 9.24 -4.27
C HIS A 171 16.06 7.82 -4.17
N PRO A 172 16.68 6.81 -4.78
CA PRO A 172 16.13 5.45 -4.83
C PRO A 172 16.02 4.79 -3.44
N GLU A 173 16.77 5.26 -2.44
CA GLU A 173 16.67 4.81 -1.04
C GLU A 173 15.34 5.18 -0.38
N LEU A 174 14.68 6.25 -0.85
CA LEU A 174 13.37 6.71 -0.36
C LEU A 174 12.20 6.01 -1.04
N MET A 175 12.47 5.09 -1.99
CA MET A 175 11.43 4.43 -2.76
C MET A 175 11.34 2.94 -2.47
N GLY A 176 10.10 2.45 -2.44
CA GLY A 176 9.76 1.05 -2.37
C GLY A 176 8.51 0.71 -3.19
N VAL A 177 8.01 -0.49 -3.00
CA VAL A 177 6.83 -1.02 -3.67
C VAL A 177 5.87 -1.61 -2.64
N CYS A 178 4.58 -1.40 -2.83
CA CYS A 178 3.49 -2.13 -2.21
C CYS A 178 2.91 -3.10 -3.23
N LEU A 179 2.89 -4.39 -2.93
CA LEU A 179 2.27 -5.40 -3.78
C LEU A 179 0.86 -5.69 -3.28
N ASP A 180 -0.14 -5.37 -4.10
CA ASP A 180 -1.53 -5.75 -3.83
C ASP A 180 -1.85 -7.10 -4.50
N THR A 181 -2.34 -8.05 -3.71
CA THR A 181 -2.64 -9.41 -4.19
C THR A 181 -3.77 -9.45 -5.21
N CYS A 182 -4.81 -8.63 -5.05
CA CYS A 182 -5.89 -8.49 -6.02
C CYS A 182 -5.37 -7.87 -7.32
N HIS A 183 -4.56 -6.80 -7.23
CA HIS A 183 -4.05 -6.11 -8.40
C HIS A 183 -3.13 -6.98 -9.24
N VAL A 184 -2.18 -7.70 -8.63
CA VAL A 184 -1.28 -8.57 -9.42
C VAL A 184 -2.04 -9.75 -10.01
N HIS A 185 -3.02 -10.34 -9.30
CA HIS A 185 -3.89 -11.38 -9.83
C HIS A 185 -4.72 -10.86 -11.02
N ASP A 186 -5.41 -9.73 -10.85
CA ASP A 186 -6.19 -9.10 -11.93
C ASP A 186 -5.28 -8.62 -13.08
N GLY A 187 -4.02 -8.27 -12.79
CA GLY A 187 -2.98 -7.93 -13.75
C GLY A 187 -2.43 -9.10 -14.55
N GLY A 188 -2.73 -10.34 -14.14
CA GLY A 188 -2.36 -11.57 -14.86
C GLY A 188 -1.15 -12.31 -14.26
N TYR A 189 -0.67 -11.94 -13.08
CA TYR A 189 0.35 -12.69 -12.35
C TYR A 189 -0.27 -13.87 -11.58
N GLU A 190 0.22 -15.09 -11.83
CA GLU A 190 -0.35 -16.35 -11.33
C GLU A 190 0.03 -16.63 -9.88
N ILE A 191 -0.43 -15.78 -8.94
CA ILE A 191 -0.11 -15.92 -7.51
C ILE A 191 -0.80 -17.11 -6.86
N VAL A 192 -1.87 -17.64 -7.45
CA VAL A 192 -2.64 -18.76 -6.90
C VAL A 192 -1.89 -20.06 -7.08
N GLU A 193 -1.44 -20.34 -8.29
CA GLU A 193 -0.75 -21.58 -8.61
C GLU A 193 0.74 -21.54 -8.26
N ASN A 194 1.37 -20.35 -8.30
CA ASN A 194 2.82 -20.25 -8.11
C ASN A 194 3.27 -18.88 -7.56
N LEU A 195 2.95 -18.62 -6.29
CA LEU A 195 3.37 -17.40 -5.59
C LEU A 195 4.90 -17.18 -5.66
N ASP A 196 5.70 -18.24 -5.45
CA ASP A 196 7.16 -18.13 -5.45
C ASP A 196 7.71 -17.70 -6.80
N ALA A 197 7.17 -18.20 -7.92
CA ALA A 197 7.58 -17.75 -9.25
C ALA A 197 7.23 -16.28 -9.50
N VAL A 198 6.10 -15.79 -8.97
CA VAL A 198 5.77 -14.37 -9.06
C VAL A 198 6.74 -13.53 -8.23
N LEU A 199 7.09 -13.97 -7.03
CA LEU A 199 8.11 -13.30 -6.20
C LEU A 199 9.50 -13.36 -6.84
N ASP A 200 9.87 -14.46 -7.52
CA ASP A 200 11.12 -14.57 -8.29
C ASP A 200 11.15 -13.59 -9.45
N THR A 201 10.04 -13.46 -10.18
CA THR A 201 9.89 -12.49 -11.27
C THR A 201 10.01 -11.06 -10.74
N PHE A 202 9.37 -10.76 -9.61
CA PHE A 202 9.49 -9.46 -8.95
C PHE A 202 10.95 -9.18 -8.53
N ASP A 203 11.62 -10.18 -7.95
CA ASP A 203 13.03 -10.03 -7.51
C ASP A 203 13.97 -9.76 -8.70
N GLN A 204 13.76 -10.44 -9.81
CA GLN A 204 14.57 -10.26 -11.03
C GLN A 204 14.39 -8.89 -11.68
N ILE A 205 13.18 -8.34 -11.69
CA ILE A 205 12.84 -7.11 -12.41
C ILE A 205 13.00 -5.87 -11.51
N VAL A 206 12.48 -5.92 -10.28
CA VAL A 206 12.41 -4.79 -9.35
C VAL A 206 13.45 -4.92 -8.21
N GLY A 207 13.66 -6.15 -7.77
CA GLY A 207 14.45 -6.47 -6.57
C GLY A 207 13.57 -6.61 -5.33
N LEU A 208 13.60 -7.77 -4.67
CA LEU A 208 12.75 -8.07 -3.52
C LEU A 208 12.97 -7.10 -2.34
N LYS A 209 14.15 -6.51 -2.21
CA LYS A 209 14.46 -5.48 -1.18
C LYS A 209 13.62 -4.22 -1.32
N LYS A 210 13.07 -3.95 -2.51
CA LYS A 210 12.16 -2.83 -2.77
C LYS A 210 10.74 -3.11 -2.31
N LEU A 211 10.35 -4.37 -2.13
CA LEU A 211 9.05 -4.72 -1.56
C LEU A 211 9.03 -4.36 -0.08
N LYS A 212 8.14 -3.45 0.31
CA LYS A 212 8.07 -2.87 1.67
C LYS A 212 6.75 -3.12 2.37
N ALA A 213 5.68 -3.36 1.61
CA ALA A 213 4.35 -3.61 2.15
C ALA A 213 3.56 -4.53 1.22
N LEU A 214 2.55 -5.16 1.75
CA LEU A 214 1.55 -5.92 1.01
C LEU A 214 0.15 -5.36 1.31
N HIS A 215 -0.67 -5.23 0.28
CA HIS A 215 -2.11 -5.19 0.44
C HIS A 215 -2.66 -6.61 0.22
N LEU A 216 -3.37 -7.13 1.21
CA LEU A 216 -3.97 -8.46 1.17
C LEU A 216 -5.46 -8.33 0.86
N ASN A 217 -5.79 -8.53 -0.40
CA ASN A 217 -7.15 -8.44 -0.91
C ASN A 217 -7.44 -9.65 -1.79
N ASP A 218 -8.57 -10.35 -1.56
CA ASP A 218 -9.05 -11.35 -2.51
C ASP A 218 -9.71 -10.64 -3.71
N SER A 219 -9.83 -11.31 -4.83
CA SER A 219 -10.42 -10.73 -6.03
C SER A 219 -11.79 -11.34 -6.35
N LYS A 220 -12.74 -10.48 -6.73
CA LYS A 220 -14.03 -10.90 -7.31
C LYS A 220 -13.92 -11.44 -8.72
N ASN A 221 -12.75 -11.39 -9.32
CA ASN A 221 -12.56 -11.65 -10.73
C ASN A 221 -11.56 -12.79 -10.97
N PRO A 222 -11.66 -13.50 -12.09
CA PRO A 222 -10.63 -14.45 -12.50
C PRO A 222 -9.33 -13.75 -12.88
N LEU A 223 -8.25 -14.51 -12.91
CA LEU A 223 -6.92 -14.07 -13.31
C LEU A 223 -6.94 -13.26 -14.63
N GLY A 224 -6.23 -12.14 -14.63
CA GLY A 224 -6.07 -11.29 -15.81
C GLY A 224 -7.32 -10.48 -16.20
N ALA A 225 -8.26 -10.29 -15.28
CA ALA A 225 -9.52 -9.59 -15.57
C ALA A 225 -9.37 -8.08 -15.73
N HIS A 226 -8.31 -7.47 -15.21
CA HIS A 226 -8.05 -6.01 -15.21
C HIS A 226 -9.21 -5.18 -14.63
N LYS A 227 -9.73 -5.59 -13.45
CA LYS A 227 -10.95 -4.99 -12.86
C LYS A 227 -10.74 -4.25 -11.55
N ASP A 228 -9.82 -4.71 -10.71
CA ASP A 228 -9.62 -4.14 -9.38
C ASP A 228 -10.94 -4.11 -8.59
N ARG A 229 -11.33 -5.28 -8.08
CA ARG A 229 -12.52 -5.46 -7.23
C ARG A 229 -12.21 -6.40 -6.09
N HIS A 230 -11.96 -5.83 -4.92
CA HIS A 230 -11.61 -6.56 -3.72
C HIS A 230 -12.79 -7.41 -3.21
N GLU A 231 -12.47 -8.60 -2.74
CA GLU A 231 -13.35 -9.49 -1.99
C GLU A 231 -12.74 -9.79 -0.61
N GLN A 232 -13.53 -10.31 0.29
CA GLN A 232 -13.09 -10.78 1.60
C GLN A 232 -12.14 -11.97 1.44
N ILE A 233 -11.17 -12.09 2.35
CA ILE A 233 -10.16 -13.15 2.33
C ILE A 233 -10.78 -14.54 2.20
N GLY A 234 -10.37 -15.28 1.19
CA GLY A 234 -10.83 -16.64 0.91
C GLY A 234 -12.22 -16.75 0.28
N LYS A 235 -12.86 -15.63 -0.08
CA LYS A 235 -14.20 -15.63 -0.69
C LYS A 235 -14.18 -15.26 -2.17
N GLY A 236 -13.02 -14.99 -2.75
CA GLY A 236 -12.82 -14.64 -4.14
C GLY A 236 -12.10 -15.73 -4.94
N PHE A 237 -11.52 -15.30 -6.06
CA PHE A 237 -10.81 -16.18 -6.97
C PHE A 237 -9.36 -16.49 -6.58
N ILE A 238 -8.77 -15.70 -5.67
CA ILE A 238 -7.43 -15.97 -5.14
C ILE A 238 -7.49 -17.10 -4.12
N GLY A 239 -8.46 -17.07 -3.22
CA GLY A 239 -8.75 -18.15 -2.30
C GLY A 239 -7.80 -18.24 -1.09
N LEU A 240 -8.28 -18.94 -0.06
CA LEU A 240 -7.68 -18.96 1.27
C LEU A 240 -6.27 -19.57 1.31
N ASP A 241 -6.00 -20.60 0.52
CA ASP A 241 -4.70 -21.29 0.50
C ASP A 241 -3.57 -20.37 0.02
N THR A 242 -3.86 -19.46 -0.92
CA THR A 242 -2.89 -18.44 -1.38
C THR A 242 -2.55 -17.48 -0.24
N PHE A 243 -3.54 -17.00 0.52
CA PHE A 243 -3.28 -16.13 1.68
C PHE A 243 -2.52 -16.84 2.78
N ARG A 244 -2.80 -18.14 3.02
CA ARG A 244 -1.98 -18.98 3.90
C ARG A 244 -0.52 -18.99 3.40
N ALA A 245 -0.31 -19.26 2.11
CA ALA A 245 1.04 -19.24 1.52
C ALA A 245 1.74 -17.89 1.68
N VAL A 246 1.04 -16.77 1.46
CA VAL A 246 1.61 -15.41 1.61
C VAL A 246 2.06 -15.16 3.05
N VAL A 247 1.18 -15.35 4.05
CA VAL A 247 1.49 -15.01 5.45
C VAL A 247 2.52 -15.94 6.09
N THR A 248 2.72 -17.14 5.53
CA THR A 248 3.75 -18.08 5.98
C THR A 248 5.05 -18.02 5.17
N ASN A 249 5.09 -17.28 4.05
CA ASN A 249 6.27 -17.18 3.20
C ASN A 249 7.37 -16.32 3.85
N PRO A 250 8.56 -16.88 4.15
CA PRO A 250 9.62 -16.16 4.86
C PRO A 250 10.20 -14.98 4.08
N ARG A 251 9.92 -14.87 2.77
CA ARG A 251 10.37 -13.75 1.93
C ARG A 251 9.57 -12.47 2.18
N VAL A 252 8.32 -12.59 2.67
CA VAL A 252 7.38 -11.47 2.77
C VAL A 252 6.66 -11.36 4.12
N ASN A 253 6.67 -12.39 4.96
CA ASN A 253 5.90 -12.43 6.21
C ASN A 253 6.36 -11.46 7.30
N THR A 254 7.48 -10.78 7.10
CA THR A 254 7.96 -9.72 8.00
C THR A 254 7.53 -8.31 7.58
N LEU A 255 6.89 -8.19 6.40
CA LEU A 255 6.41 -6.92 5.87
C LEU A 255 5.04 -6.54 6.47
N PRO A 256 4.71 -5.25 6.59
CA PRO A 256 3.37 -4.83 6.95
C PRO A 256 2.37 -5.26 5.88
N MET A 257 1.25 -5.83 6.34
CA MET A 257 0.17 -6.37 5.53
C MET A 257 -1.13 -5.63 5.85
N ILE A 258 -1.76 -5.05 4.85
CA ILE A 258 -2.95 -4.23 4.98
C ILE A 258 -4.13 -4.88 4.26
N LEU A 259 -5.23 -5.04 4.98
CA LEU A 259 -6.52 -5.49 4.44
C LEU A 259 -7.33 -4.27 3.96
N GLU A 260 -7.76 -4.30 2.71
CA GLU A 260 -8.71 -3.34 2.14
C GLU A 260 -10.00 -4.05 1.69
N THR A 261 -10.24 -5.20 2.28
CA THR A 261 -11.39 -6.05 2.05
C THR A 261 -12.70 -5.35 2.42
N PRO A 262 -13.82 -5.65 1.71
CA PRO A 262 -15.09 -4.96 1.94
C PRO A 262 -15.77 -5.44 3.22
N HIS A 263 -15.68 -4.64 4.28
CA HIS A 263 -16.44 -4.80 5.52
C HIS A 263 -17.21 -3.53 5.89
N SER A 264 -18.35 -3.67 6.54
CA SER A 264 -19.14 -2.55 7.07
C SER A 264 -18.75 -2.18 8.50
N GLU A 265 -18.23 -3.15 9.25
CA GLU A 265 -17.91 -3.03 10.67
C GLU A 265 -16.45 -3.41 10.91
N LEU A 266 -15.83 -2.75 11.89
CA LEU A 266 -14.43 -2.95 12.24
C LEU A 266 -14.12 -4.41 12.66
N SER A 267 -15.06 -5.09 13.29
CA SER A 267 -14.96 -6.49 13.70
C SER A 267 -14.69 -7.45 12.53
N GLY A 268 -15.19 -7.15 11.32
CA GLY A 268 -14.95 -7.99 10.15
C GLY A 268 -13.47 -8.10 9.78
N TRP A 269 -12.75 -6.97 9.83
CA TRP A 269 -11.28 -7.01 9.67
C TRP A 269 -10.59 -7.72 10.84
N GLY A 270 -11.11 -7.57 12.07
CA GLY A 270 -10.61 -8.32 13.23
C GLY A 270 -10.71 -9.84 13.04
N GLU A 271 -11.80 -10.33 12.46
CA GLU A 271 -11.98 -11.74 12.13
C GLU A 271 -10.99 -12.21 11.06
N GLU A 272 -10.75 -11.42 10.01
CA GLU A 272 -9.76 -11.73 8.98
C GLU A 272 -8.32 -11.70 9.51
N ILE A 273 -7.97 -10.72 10.37
CA ILE A 273 -6.67 -10.66 11.04
C ILE A 273 -6.45 -11.92 11.90
N ALA A 274 -7.45 -12.33 12.67
CA ALA A 274 -7.37 -13.54 13.51
C ALA A 274 -7.23 -14.81 12.64
N LEU A 275 -7.98 -14.89 11.54
CA LEU A 275 -7.91 -15.98 10.56
C LEU A 275 -6.49 -16.10 9.97
N LEU A 276 -5.92 -15.01 9.48
CA LEU A 276 -4.58 -15.02 8.85
C LEU A 276 -3.48 -15.38 9.86
N ARG A 277 -3.59 -14.92 11.11
CA ARG A 277 -2.66 -15.31 12.18
C ARG A 277 -2.76 -16.77 12.59
N SER A 278 -3.94 -17.38 12.48
CA SER A 278 -4.11 -18.80 12.83
C SER A 278 -3.23 -19.72 11.98
N PHE A 279 -2.89 -19.31 10.76
CA PHE A 279 -2.01 -20.09 9.88
C PHE A 279 -0.56 -20.21 10.36
N LEU A 280 -0.11 -19.36 11.28
CA LEU A 280 1.23 -19.44 11.87
C LEU A 280 1.32 -20.48 13.01
N GLY A 281 0.20 -20.87 13.61
CA GLY A 281 0.14 -21.84 14.69
C GLY A 281 -0.02 -23.30 14.24
N ASP A 282 -0.20 -23.53 12.95
CA ASP A 282 -0.45 -24.86 12.37
C ASP A 282 0.83 -25.60 11.94
N ASN A 283 2.03 -25.13 12.37
CA ASN A 283 3.34 -25.74 12.07
C ASN A 283 3.91 -26.56 13.23
#